data_4abe1cf4dc78090faa72a4ac89553ca1
#
_entry.id   4abe1cf4dc78090faa72a4ac89553ca1
#
_cell.length_a   1.000
_cell.length_b   1.000
_cell.length_c   1.000
_cell.angle_alpha   90.00
_cell.angle_beta   90.00
_cell.angle_gamma   90.00
#
_symmetry.space_group_name_H-M   'P 1'
#
loop_
_entity.id
_entity.type
_entity.pdbx_description
1 polymer ?
#
loop_
_entity_poly.entity_id
_entity_poly.type
_entity_poly.pdbx_seq_one_letter_code
_entity_poly.pdbx_strand_id
1 'polypeptide(L)'
;MVGAGRSEVMKSIFGLMPKSTGDIYLEGKKVTINSPIDAMKNGIALVPENRKLEGLYLVQSVRFNSTIEVLNEFIKGIFVDNSKEREITQEYIDKMATKTPSQEQAIGNLSGGNQQKVLIGRWLATHPKILILDEPTRGVDVGAKSEIYAIMNKLVKTGNVNYYDIF
;
A
#
# COMPACT_ATOMS: atom_id res chain seq x y z
N MET A 1 0.64 22.27 -9.64
CA MET A 1 0.99 21.83 -10.98
C MET A 1 0.54 20.38 -11.14
N VAL A 2 -0.64 20.15 -11.69
CA VAL A 2 -1.13 18.83 -12.09
C VAL A 2 -0.38 18.47 -13.37
N GLY A 3 0.24 17.28 -13.45
CA GLY A 3 0.91 16.81 -14.68
C GLY A 3 2.43 17.00 -14.74
N ALA A 4 3.12 17.04 -13.61
CA ALA A 4 4.59 17.19 -13.60
C ALA A 4 5.37 15.88 -13.91
N GLY A 5 4.71 14.81 -14.38
CA GLY A 5 5.36 13.53 -14.70
C GLY A 5 5.77 12.71 -13.46
N ARG A 6 5.38 13.13 -12.24
CA ARG A 6 5.79 12.47 -11.00
C ARG A 6 5.21 11.07 -10.87
N SER A 7 3.89 10.93 -11.08
CA SER A 7 3.20 9.64 -11.01
C SER A 7 3.74 8.66 -12.05
N GLU A 8 4.08 9.13 -13.25
CA GLU A 8 4.68 8.31 -14.31
C GLU A 8 6.07 7.81 -13.91
N VAL A 9 6.89 8.64 -13.28
CA VAL A 9 8.20 8.24 -12.75
C VAL A 9 8.03 7.15 -11.69
N MET A 10 7.09 7.32 -10.74
CA MET A 10 6.84 6.33 -9.70
C MET A 10 6.28 5.02 -10.24
N LYS A 11 5.35 5.10 -11.19
CA LYS A 11 4.83 3.93 -11.90
C LYS A 11 5.94 3.20 -12.68
N SER A 12 6.89 3.94 -13.25
CA SER A 12 8.07 3.35 -13.93
C SER A 12 9.03 2.71 -12.94
N ILE A 13 9.30 3.32 -11.79
CA ILE A 13 10.13 2.73 -10.71
C ILE A 13 9.48 1.46 -10.16
N PHE A 14 8.16 1.45 -10.02
CA PHE A 14 7.42 0.28 -9.56
C PHE A 14 7.19 -0.78 -10.65
N GLY A 15 7.58 -0.52 -11.89
CA GLY A 15 7.45 -1.46 -13.00
C GLY A 15 6.06 -1.56 -13.62
N LEU A 16 5.17 -0.60 -13.36
CA LEU A 16 3.85 -0.48 -14.00
C LEU A 16 3.91 0.15 -15.39
N MET A 17 4.97 0.92 -15.65
CA MET A 17 5.22 1.56 -16.94
C MET A 17 6.65 1.27 -17.40
N PRO A 18 6.89 1.16 -18.73
CA PRO A 18 8.23 0.96 -19.21
C PRO A 18 9.11 2.18 -18.90
N LYS A 19 10.33 1.91 -18.45
CA LYS A 19 11.34 2.92 -18.22
C LYS A 19 11.99 3.28 -19.57
N SER A 20 12.06 4.56 -19.90
CA SER A 20 12.69 5.04 -21.14
C SER A 20 14.22 5.01 -21.06
N THR A 21 14.80 5.52 -19.96
CA THR A 21 16.25 5.59 -19.74
C THR A 21 16.56 5.60 -18.24
N GLY A 22 17.84 5.49 -17.88
CA GLY A 22 18.33 5.57 -16.51
C GLY A 22 18.39 4.23 -15.80
N ASP A 23 18.99 4.22 -14.63
CA ASP A 23 19.18 3.05 -13.79
C ASP A 23 18.58 3.27 -12.41
N ILE A 24 18.10 2.19 -11.78
CA ILE A 24 17.59 2.22 -10.41
C ILE A 24 18.65 1.58 -9.52
N TYR A 25 18.97 2.29 -8.43
CA TYR A 25 19.90 1.81 -7.40
C TYR A 25 19.16 1.74 -6.07
N LEU A 26 19.25 0.60 -5.40
CA LEU A 26 18.71 0.36 -4.07
C LEU A 26 19.87 0.01 -3.14
N GLU A 27 20.06 0.79 -2.08
CA GLU A 27 21.18 0.60 -1.13
C GLU A 27 22.55 0.53 -1.84
N GLY A 28 22.74 1.36 -2.89
CA GLY A 28 23.97 1.40 -3.69
C GLY A 28 24.11 0.29 -4.71
N LYS A 29 23.20 -0.68 -4.80
CA LYS A 29 23.21 -1.76 -5.76
C LYS A 29 22.24 -1.48 -6.90
N LYS A 30 22.69 -1.68 -8.14
CA LYS A 30 21.84 -1.60 -9.33
C LYS A 30 20.82 -2.73 -9.30
N VAL A 31 19.55 -2.38 -9.44
CA VAL A 31 18.41 -3.32 -9.52
C VAL A 31 17.70 -3.19 -10.85
N THR A 32 17.23 -4.33 -11.37
CA THR A 32 16.43 -4.37 -12.60
C THR A 32 14.96 -4.60 -12.19
N ILE A 33 14.09 -3.66 -12.56
CA ILE A 33 12.66 -3.74 -12.28
C ILE A 33 11.94 -3.63 -13.63
N ASN A 34 11.32 -4.73 -14.04
CA ASN A 34 10.54 -4.85 -15.28
C ASN A 34 9.04 -5.07 -15.00
N SER A 35 8.69 -5.33 -13.75
CA SER A 35 7.31 -5.61 -13.33
C SER A 35 7.10 -5.19 -11.87
N PRO A 36 5.83 -5.00 -11.42
CA PRO A 36 5.51 -4.79 -10.01
C PRO A 36 6.03 -5.91 -9.10
N ILE A 37 6.03 -7.15 -9.58
CA ILE A 37 6.57 -8.30 -8.85
C ILE A 37 8.08 -8.12 -8.57
N ASP A 38 8.84 -7.59 -9.53
CA ASP A 38 10.27 -7.32 -9.32
C ASP A 38 10.47 -6.19 -8.29
N ALA A 39 9.63 -5.14 -8.34
CA ALA A 39 9.65 -4.07 -7.35
C ALA A 39 9.38 -4.62 -5.94
N MET A 40 8.33 -5.42 -5.77
CA MET A 40 7.97 -6.04 -4.49
C MET A 40 9.08 -6.96 -3.97
N LYS A 41 9.70 -7.79 -4.81
CA LYS A 41 10.86 -8.62 -4.44
C LYS A 41 12.06 -7.80 -3.96
N ASN A 42 12.22 -6.58 -4.45
CA ASN A 42 13.23 -5.63 -4.00
C ASN A 42 12.80 -4.80 -2.76
N GLY A 43 11.60 -5.08 -2.23
CA GLY A 43 11.09 -4.39 -1.05
C GLY A 43 10.53 -3.00 -1.35
N ILE A 44 10.06 -2.76 -2.58
CA ILE A 44 9.41 -1.50 -2.97
C ILE A 44 7.90 -1.74 -3.05
N ALA A 45 7.12 -0.83 -2.46
CA ALA A 45 5.66 -0.81 -2.55
C ALA A 45 5.19 0.56 -3.07
N LEU A 46 4.02 0.59 -3.72
CA LEU A 46 3.43 1.80 -4.27
C LEU A 46 1.95 1.92 -3.91
N VAL A 47 1.61 2.99 -3.19
CA VAL A 47 0.23 3.43 -2.99
C VAL A 47 -0.13 4.39 -4.12
N PRO A 48 -1.07 4.04 -5.00
CA PRO A 48 -1.41 4.88 -6.16
C PRO A 48 -2.26 6.09 -5.75
N GLU A 49 -2.25 7.10 -6.62
CA GLU A 49 -3.03 8.34 -6.46
C GLU A 49 -4.54 8.06 -6.38
N ASN A 50 -5.05 7.21 -7.28
CA ASN A 50 -6.47 6.91 -7.34
C ASN A 50 -6.81 5.57 -6.66
N ARG A 51 -7.05 5.63 -5.33
CA ARG A 51 -7.39 4.43 -4.55
C ARG A 51 -8.59 3.65 -5.05
N LYS A 52 -9.59 4.33 -5.65
CA LYS A 52 -10.83 3.68 -6.10
C LYS A 52 -10.69 2.94 -7.42
N LEU A 53 -9.84 3.44 -8.32
CA LEU A 53 -9.64 2.86 -9.65
C LEU A 53 -8.45 1.90 -9.70
N GLU A 54 -7.37 2.22 -8.97
CA GLU A 54 -6.09 1.52 -9.07
C GLU A 54 -5.73 0.77 -7.77
N GLY A 55 -6.33 1.16 -6.64
CA GLY A 55 -5.90 0.70 -5.33
C GLY A 55 -6.79 -0.35 -4.68
N LEU A 56 -8.11 -0.24 -4.78
CA LEU A 56 -9.04 -1.01 -3.97
C LEU A 56 -10.08 -1.78 -4.79
N TYR A 57 -10.43 -2.96 -4.31
CA TYR A 57 -11.54 -3.75 -4.79
C TYR A 57 -12.80 -3.39 -3.98
N LEU A 58 -13.54 -2.36 -4.41
CA LEU A 58 -14.57 -1.70 -3.61
C LEU A 58 -15.73 -2.61 -3.15
N VAL A 59 -16.02 -3.64 -3.90
CA VAL A 59 -17.07 -4.62 -3.58
C VAL A 59 -16.59 -5.72 -2.62
N GLN A 60 -15.27 -5.85 -2.45
CA GLN A 60 -14.66 -6.86 -1.60
C GLN A 60 -14.52 -6.36 -0.16
N SER A 61 -14.35 -7.31 0.76
CA SER A 61 -14.19 -7.05 2.19
C SER A 61 -12.92 -6.27 2.53
N VAL A 62 -12.88 -5.69 3.72
CA VAL A 62 -11.66 -5.14 4.33
C VAL A 62 -10.59 -6.22 4.39
N ARG A 63 -10.93 -7.45 4.81
CA ARG A 63 -10.02 -8.58 4.90
C ARG A 63 -9.37 -8.87 3.56
N PHE A 64 -10.15 -9.08 2.50
CA PHE A 64 -9.61 -9.30 1.15
C PHE A 64 -8.67 -8.17 0.73
N ASN A 65 -9.11 -6.91 0.89
CA ASN A 65 -8.30 -5.76 0.52
C ASN A 65 -7.02 -5.61 1.33
N SER A 66 -6.98 -6.07 2.58
CA SER A 66 -5.79 -5.99 3.43
C SER A 66 -4.74 -7.05 3.10
N THR A 67 -5.14 -8.20 2.54
CA THR A 67 -4.28 -9.39 2.48
C THR A 67 -3.94 -9.87 1.08
N ILE A 68 -4.55 -9.31 0.04
CA ILE A 68 -4.39 -9.77 -1.35
C ILE A 68 -2.92 -9.77 -1.83
N GLU A 69 -2.07 -8.88 -1.33
CA GLU A 69 -0.66 -8.81 -1.72
C GLU A 69 0.24 -9.80 -0.95
N VAL A 70 -0.28 -10.44 0.11
CA VAL A 70 0.44 -11.38 0.97
C VAL A 70 -0.20 -12.77 1.01
N LEU A 71 -0.88 -13.16 -0.05
CA LEU A 71 -1.57 -14.46 -0.17
C LEU A 71 -0.67 -15.64 0.20
N ASN A 72 0.61 -15.58 -0.17
CA ASN A 72 1.57 -16.65 0.09
C ASN A 72 1.83 -16.90 1.58
N GLU A 73 1.47 -15.97 2.46
CA GLU A 73 1.68 -16.11 3.90
C GLU A 73 0.64 -17.02 4.56
N PHE A 74 -0.52 -17.18 3.92
CA PHE A 74 -1.65 -17.95 4.48
C PHE A 74 -2.29 -18.95 3.49
N ILE A 75 -1.74 -19.12 2.29
CA ILE A 75 -2.14 -20.17 1.36
C ILE A 75 -1.12 -21.30 1.38
N LYS A 76 -1.60 -22.53 1.64
CA LYS A 76 -0.79 -23.75 1.62
C LYS A 76 -1.37 -24.73 0.59
N GLY A 77 -0.76 -24.79 -0.58
CA GLY A 77 -1.30 -25.56 -1.71
C GLY A 77 -2.62 -24.99 -2.18
N ILE A 78 -3.71 -25.73 -2.02
CA ILE A 78 -5.08 -25.31 -2.39
C ILE A 78 -5.90 -24.83 -1.18
N PHE A 79 -5.33 -24.83 0.01
CA PHE A 79 -6.02 -24.47 1.25
C PHE A 79 -5.64 -23.06 1.71
N VAL A 80 -6.65 -22.31 2.15
CA VAL A 80 -6.51 -20.99 2.75
C VAL A 80 -6.56 -21.13 4.27
N ASP A 81 -5.54 -20.65 4.97
CA ASP A 81 -5.57 -20.53 6.42
C ASP A 81 -6.34 -19.25 6.82
N ASN A 82 -7.64 -19.40 6.97
CA ASN A 82 -8.52 -18.28 7.32
C ASN A 82 -8.20 -17.65 8.67
N SER A 83 -7.59 -18.41 9.60
CA SER A 83 -7.19 -17.87 10.91
C SER A 83 -6.02 -16.93 10.75
N LYS A 84 -5.02 -17.33 9.98
CA LYS A 84 -3.84 -16.51 9.68
C LYS A 84 -4.20 -15.27 8.88
N GLU A 85 -5.08 -15.40 7.89
CA GLU A 85 -5.58 -14.24 7.13
C GLU A 85 -6.27 -13.21 8.03
N ARG A 86 -7.12 -13.67 8.97
CA ARG A 86 -7.79 -12.80 9.95
C ARG A 86 -6.82 -12.13 10.90
N GLU A 87 -5.78 -12.84 11.34
CA GLU A 87 -4.73 -12.31 12.20
C GLU A 87 -3.98 -11.17 11.52
N ILE A 88 -3.52 -11.38 10.28
CA ILE A 88 -2.85 -10.35 9.47
C ILE A 88 -3.78 -9.14 9.28
N THR A 89 -5.05 -9.38 8.93
CA THR A 89 -6.02 -8.31 8.74
C THR A 89 -6.18 -7.48 10.01
N GLN A 90 -6.33 -8.12 11.17
CA GLN A 90 -6.50 -7.42 12.45
C GLN A 90 -5.27 -6.61 12.82
N GLU A 91 -4.08 -7.16 12.62
CA GLU A 91 -2.82 -6.45 12.84
C GLU A 91 -2.77 -5.12 12.09
N TYR A 92 -3.15 -5.11 10.81
CA TYR A 92 -3.09 -3.87 10.02
C TYR A 92 -4.29 -2.94 10.23
N ILE A 93 -5.46 -3.46 10.63
CA ILE A 93 -6.55 -2.63 11.15
C ILE A 93 -6.09 -1.84 12.37
N ASP A 94 -5.42 -2.49 13.31
CA ASP A 94 -4.94 -1.88 14.55
C ASP A 94 -3.77 -0.92 14.30
N LYS A 95 -2.76 -1.34 13.52
CA LYS A 95 -1.61 -0.50 13.14
C LYS A 95 -2.04 0.81 12.46
N MET A 96 -3.05 0.74 11.61
CA MET A 96 -3.56 1.88 10.87
C MET A 96 -4.69 2.61 11.59
N ALA A 97 -5.10 2.15 12.77
CA ALA A 97 -6.27 2.65 13.49
C ALA A 97 -7.50 2.79 12.55
N THR A 98 -7.76 1.75 11.77
CA THR A 98 -8.85 1.71 10.78
C THR A 98 -10.18 1.49 11.50
N LYS A 99 -11.15 2.37 11.26
CA LYS A 99 -12.51 2.22 11.83
C LYS A 99 -13.37 1.42 10.84
N THR A 100 -13.68 0.18 11.21
CA THR A 100 -14.57 -0.72 10.46
C THR A 100 -15.43 -1.53 11.42
N PRO A 101 -16.71 -1.81 11.09
CA PRO A 101 -17.57 -2.66 11.92
C PRO A 101 -17.08 -4.11 12.01
N SER A 102 -16.46 -4.61 10.96
CA SER A 102 -15.91 -5.96 10.88
C SER A 102 -14.89 -6.06 9.75
N GLN A 103 -14.12 -7.14 9.74
CA GLN A 103 -13.20 -7.47 8.64
C GLN A 103 -13.96 -7.85 7.35
N GLU A 104 -15.20 -8.31 7.46
CA GLU A 104 -16.06 -8.71 6.33
C GLU A 104 -16.82 -7.53 5.70
N GLN A 105 -16.73 -6.33 6.29
CA GLN A 105 -17.35 -5.13 5.74
C GLN A 105 -16.81 -4.85 4.34
N ALA A 106 -17.70 -4.64 3.35
CA ALA A 106 -17.29 -4.18 2.03
C ALA A 106 -16.56 -2.83 2.14
N ILE A 107 -15.36 -2.74 1.57
CA ILE A 107 -14.51 -1.55 1.75
C ILE A 107 -15.13 -0.28 1.15
N GLY A 108 -15.95 -0.44 0.12
CA GLY A 108 -16.69 0.66 -0.50
C GLY A 108 -17.59 1.42 0.46
N ASN A 109 -18.04 0.78 1.55
CA ASN A 109 -18.90 1.38 2.58
C ASN A 109 -18.13 2.14 3.66
N LEU A 110 -16.81 2.10 3.66
CA LEU A 110 -15.98 2.87 4.58
C LEU A 110 -15.81 4.31 4.12
N SER A 111 -15.53 5.21 5.07
CA SER A 111 -15.11 6.58 4.74
C SER A 111 -13.82 6.59 3.93
N GLY A 112 -13.59 7.65 3.13
CA GLY A 112 -12.39 7.79 2.32
C GLY A 112 -11.08 7.66 3.12
N GLY A 113 -11.05 8.17 4.34
CA GLY A 113 -9.92 8.03 5.24
C GLY A 113 -9.66 6.58 5.66
N ASN A 114 -10.70 5.82 5.99
CA ASN A 114 -10.55 4.41 6.35
C ASN A 114 -10.20 3.54 5.14
N GLN A 115 -10.75 3.82 3.96
CA GLN A 115 -10.33 3.19 2.71
C GLN A 115 -8.82 3.38 2.47
N GLN A 116 -8.33 4.60 2.65
CA GLN A 116 -6.91 4.93 2.47
C GLN A 116 -6.02 4.20 3.50
N LYS A 117 -6.46 4.13 4.75
CA LYS A 117 -5.76 3.38 5.80
C LYS A 117 -5.64 1.90 5.46
N VAL A 118 -6.71 1.26 4.95
CA VAL A 118 -6.65 -0.14 4.49
C VAL A 118 -5.67 -0.29 3.33
N LEU A 119 -5.70 0.62 2.36
CA LEU A 119 -4.79 0.58 1.21
C LEU A 119 -3.32 0.69 1.63
N ILE A 120 -2.99 1.63 2.53
CA ILE A 120 -1.64 1.76 3.07
C ILE A 120 -1.27 0.51 3.88
N GLY A 121 -2.18 0.02 4.74
CA GLY A 121 -1.98 -1.19 5.54
C GLY A 121 -1.68 -2.42 4.69
N ARG A 122 -2.37 -2.61 3.55
CA ARG A 122 -2.10 -3.67 2.57
C ARG A 122 -0.64 -3.68 2.14
N TRP A 123 -0.13 -2.53 1.73
CA TRP A 123 1.24 -2.42 1.26
C TRP A 123 2.26 -2.56 2.40
N LEU A 124 1.93 -2.11 3.60
CA LEU A 124 2.76 -2.36 4.79
C LEU A 124 2.83 -3.84 5.15
N ALA A 125 1.79 -4.62 4.86
CA ALA A 125 1.77 -6.06 5.08
C ALA A 125 2.82 -6.81 4.25
N THR A 126 3.26 -6.25 3.12
CA THR A 126 4.37 -6.82 2.33
C THR A 126 5.76 -6.56 2.94
N HIS A 127 5.84 -5.92 4.11
CA HIS A 127 7.07 -5.54 4.80
C HIS A 127 8.06 -4.79 3.88
N PRO A 128 7.64 -3.72 3.20
CA PRO A 128 8.48 -3.04 2.23
C PRO A 128 9.62 -2.28 2.91
N LYS A 129 10.78 -2.21 2.27
CA LYS A 129 11.88 -1.31 2.65
C LYS A 129 11.56 0.15 2.29
N ILE A 130 10.87 0.33 1.16
CA ILE A 130 10.48 1.61 0.60
C ILE A 130 9.00 1.57 0.27
N LEU A 131 8.24 2.53 0.81
CA LEU A 131 6.84 2.76 0.48
C LEU A 131 6.70 4.09 -0.24
N ILE A 132 6.33 4.03 -1.52
CA ILE A 132 6.05 5.21 -2.33
C ILE A 132 4.58 5.56 -2.15
N LEU A 133 4.30 6.83 -1.84
CA LEU A 133 2.95 7.35 -1.65
C LEU A 133 2.68 8.42 -2.72
N ASP A 134 1.81 8.12 -3.67
CA ASP A 134 1.40 9.07 -4.71
C ASP A 134 0.11 9.76 -4.28
N GLU A 135 0.20 11.01 -3.84
CA GLU A 135 -0.91 11.80 -3.28
C GLU A 135 -1.80 11.04 -2.26
N PRO A 136 -1.23 10.44 -1.19
CA PRO A 136 -1.94 9.49 -0.33
C PRO A 136 -3.15 10.08 0.41
N THR A 137 -3.33 11.39 0.38
CA THR A 137 -4.43 12.07 1.04
C THR A 137 -5.43 12.71 0.06
N ARG A 138 -5.32 12.41 -1.23
CA ARG A 138 -6.26 12.90 -2.23
C ARG A 138 -7.67 12.37 -1.97
N GLY A 139 -8.64 13.30 -1.94
CA GLY A 139 -10.04 12.95 -1.69
C GLY A 139 -10.31 12.39 -0.29
N VAL A 140 -9.47 12.74 0.68
CA VAL A 140 -9.62 12.43 2.11
C VAL A 140 -9.92 13.73 2.86
N ASP A 141 -10.79 13.67 3.87
CA ASP A 141 -11.11 14.81 4.72
C ASP A 141 -9.90 15.26 5.58
N VAL A 142 -9.95 16.51 6.06
CA VAL A 142 -8.82 17.15 6.77
C VAL A 142 -8.41 16.38 8.02
N GLY A 143 -9.39 15.86 8.77
CA GLY A 143 -9.13 15.10 10.01
C GLY A 143 -8.41 13.80 9.70
N ALA A 144 -8.89 13.05 8.72
CA ALA A 144 -8.26 11.79 8.32
C ALA A 144 -6.87 11.99 7.68
N LYS A 145 -6.60 13.12 7.00
CA LYS A 145 -5.25 13.46 6.53
C LYS A 145 -4.25 13.51 7.67
N SER A 146 -4.57 14.27 8.72
CA SER A 146 -3.71 14.40 9.90
C SER A 146 -3.42 13.06 10.57
N GLU A 147 -4.46 12.19 10.67
CA GLU A 147 -4.31 10.85 11.23
C GLU A 147 -3.37 9.97 10.38
N ILE A 148 -3.52 9.99 9.05
CA ILE A 148 -2.68 9.22 8.13
C ILE A 148 -1.21 9.65 8.28
N TYR A 149 -0.92 10.94 8.25
CA TYR A 149 0.45 11.44 8.41
C TYR A 149 1.03 11.11 9.79
N ALA A 150 0.23 11.20 10.86
CA ALA A 150 0.69 10.82 12.19
C ALA A 150 1.09 9.34 12.27
N ILE A 151 0.28 8.44 11.67
CA ILE A 151 0.57 7.01 11.59
C ILE A 151 1.86 6.76 10.79
N MET A 152 2.00 7.38 9.61
CA MET A 152 3.17 7.22 8.76
C MET A 152 4.44 7.68 9.46
N ASN A 153 4.41 8.86 10.11
CA ASN A 153 5.55 9.37 10.88
C ASN A 153 5.94 8.43 12.03
N LYS A 154 4.95 7.80 12.69
CA LYS A 154 5.23 6.80 13.73
C LYS A 154 5.93 5.58 13.15
N LEU A 155 5.49 5.07 12.00
CA LEU A 155 6.08 3.89 11.35
C LEU A 155 7.54 4.12 10.94
N VAL A 156 7.86 5.30 10.42
CA VAL A 156 9.25 5.66 10.08
C VAL A 156 10.14 5.73 11.32
N LYS A 157 9.65 6.37 12.40
CA LYS A 157 10.41 6.49 13.65
C LYS A 157 10.75 5.14 14.28
N THR A 158 9.94 4.11 14.03
CA THR A 158 10.21 2.74 14.49
C THR A 158 11.18 1.97 13.60
N GLY A 159 11.67 2.57 12.51
CA GLY A 159 12.61 1.95 11.56
C GLY A 159 12.00 0.85 10.69
N ASN A 160 10.68 0.70 10.71
CA ASN A 160 9.99 -0.39 10.00
C ASN A 160 9.90 -0.17 8.49
N VAL A 161 9.94 1.10 8.04
CA VAL A 161 9.86 1.45 6.62
C VAL A 161 10.36 2.87 6.39
N ASN A 162 10.99 3.11 5.23
CA ASN A 162 11.19 4.46 4.71
C ASN A 162 10.06 4.77 3.73
N TYR A 163 9.38 5.91 3.88
CA TYR A 163 8.38 6.33 2.89
C TYR A 163 8.81 7.59 2.16
N TYR A 164 8.38 7.69 0.91
CA TYR A 164 8.53 8.88 0.08
C TYR A 164 7.14 9.36 -0.31
N ASP A 165 6.77 10.53 0.20
CA ASP A 165 5.52 11.21 -0.13
C ASP A 165 5.80 12.19 -1.27
N ILE A 166 4.93 12.17 -2.28
CA ILE A 166 5.10 12.98 -3.48
C ILE A 166 3.89 13.91 -3.57
N PHE A 167 4.14 15.16 -3.25
CA PHE A 167 3.17 16.25 -3.34
C PHE A 167 3.22 16.94 -4.71
#